data_b889c22125e8cb7c071d89f768dc2796
#
_entry.id   b889c22125e8cb7c071d89f768dc2796
#
_cell.length_a   1.000
_cell.length_b   1.000
_cell.length_c   1.000
_cell.angle_alpha   90.00
_cell.angle_beta   90.00
_cell.angle_gamma   90.00
#
_symmetry.space_group_name_H-M   'P 1'
#
loop_
_entity.id
_entity.type
_entity.pdbx_description
1 polymer ?
#
loop_
_entity_poly.entity_id
_entity_poly.type
_entity_poly.pdbx_seq_one_letter_code
_entity_poly.pdbx_strand_id
1 'polypeptide(L)'
;MRGQKKVDFPRMDSAGVFADAVGGETLLTLIGTRAVHIENYRSILVYTDSEIRIQCRHYILSVSGKKLKICYYDKDEMKISGRLEVIRFE
;
A
#
# COMPACT_ATOMS: atom_id res chain seq x y z
N MET A 1 -23.95 -23.63 -4.30
CA MET A 1 -23.04 -23.40 -4.48
C MET A 1 -22.14 -23.96 -3.85
N ARG A 2 -21.60 -24.26 -3.97
CA ARG A 2 -20.85 -24.62 -3.49
C ARG A 2 -20.31 -24.07 -2.84
N GLY A 3 -20.12 -24.33 -2.15
CA GLY A 3 -19.71 -23.64 -1.21
C GLY A 3 -18.49 -23.00 -1.27
N GLN A 4 -18.48 -21.88 -0.78
CA GLN A 4 -17.32 -21.16 -0.66
C GLN A 4 -16.44 -21.76 0.37
N LYS A 5 -15.21 -21.96 0.04
CA LYS A 5 -14.25 -22.43 0.99
C LYS A 5 -13.97 -21.35 1.99
N LYS A 6 -14.02 -21.68 3.23
CA LYS A 6 -13.70 -20.70 4.25
C LYS A 6 -12.20 -20.49 4.31
N VAL A 7 -11.79 -19.26 4.33
CA VAL A 7 -10.39 -18.90 4.42
C VAL A 7 -10.08 -18.44 5.83
N ASP A 8 -9.06 -19.02 6.43
CA ASP A 8 -8.63 -18.61 7.77
C ASP A 8 -7.57 -17.53 7.65
N PHE A 9 -7.85 -16.41 8.29
CA PHE A 9 -6.88 -15.34 8.37
C PHE A 9 -6.33 -15.24 9.77
N PRO A 10 -5.10 -14.78 9.94
CA PRO A 10 -4.59 -14.50 11.28
C PRO A 10 -5.45 -13.46 11.94
N ARG A 11 -5.55 -13.53 13.23
CA ARG A 11 -6.25 -12.51 13.96
C ARG A 11 -5.46 -11.23 13.95
N MET A 12 -6.14 -10.15 13.67
CA MET A 12 -5.51 -8.84 13.59
C MET A 12 -6.16 -7.89 14.56
N ASP A 13 -6.43 -8.37 15.73
CA ASP A 13 -7.11 -7.59 16.74
C ASP A 13 -6.15 -6.78 17.60
N SER A 14 -4.86 -6.87 17.35
CA SER A 14 -3.92 -6.00 18.03
C SER A 14 -2.82 -5.58 17.06
N ALA A 15 -2.31 -4.40 17.27
CA ALA A 15 -1.28 -3.86 16.41
C ALA A 15 0.00 -4.68 16.49
N GLY A 16 0.33 -5.19 17.67
CA GLY A 16 1.54 -5.99 17.83
C GLY A 16 1.49 -7.28 17.06
N VAL A 17 0.36 -7.97 17.12
CA VAL A 17 0.19 -9.22 16.38
C VAL A 17 0.25 -8.96 14.89
N PHE A 18 -0.39 -7.90 14.44
CA PHE A 18 -0.40 -7.58 13.04
C PHE A 18 0.99 -7.19 12.55
N ALA A 19 1.72 -6.41 13.32
CA ALA A 19 3.07 -6.01 12.96
C ALA A 19 3.99 -7.22 12.86
N ASP A 20 3.86 -8.17 13.75
CA ASP A 20 4.64 -9.40 13.71
C ASP A 20 4.28 -10.22 12.47
N ALA A 21 2.99 -10.26 12.12
CA ALA A 21 2.55 -11.01 10.96
C ALA A 21 3.05 -10.43 9.66
N VAL A 22 3.18 -9.10 9.56
CA VAL A 22 3.67 -8.51 8.32
C VAL A 22 5.19 -8.58 8.20
N GLY A 23 5.90 -8.80 9.30
CA GLY A 23 7.33 -9.10 9.22
C GLY A 23 8.18 -8.03 8.56
N GLY A 24 7.82 -6.78 8.71
CA GLY A 24 8.55 -5.70 8.05
C GLY A 24 8.12 -5.42 6.63
N GLU A 25 7.09 -6.08 6.14
CA GLU A 25 6.56 -5.85 4.81
C GLU A 25 5.83 -4.52 4.72
N THR A 26 5.74 -4.01 3.51
CA THR A 26 4.97 -2.82 3.24
C THR A 26 3.49 -3.16 3.28
N LEU A 27 2.72 -2.31 3.92
CA LEU A 27 1.30 -2.51 4.08
C LEU A 27 0.55 -1.48 3.26
N LEU A 28 -0.39 -1.93 2.44
CA LEU A 28 -1.23 -1.06 1.63
C LEU A 28 -2.65 -1.12 2.11
N THR A 29 -3.25 0.03 2.29
CA THR A 29 -4.68 0.12 2.59
C THR A 29 -5.33 0.98 1.52
N LEU A 30 -6.22 0.38 0.76
CA LEU A 30 -6.91 1.08 -0.32
C LEU A 30 -8.22 1.65 0.20
N ILE A 31 -8.51 2.87 -0.22
CA ILE A 31 -9.78 3.51 0.05
C ILE A 31 -10.44 3.68 -1.31
N GLY A 32 -11.19 2.67 -1.72
CA GLY A 32 -11.77 2.62 -3.05
C GLY A 32 -10.69 2.76 -4.12
N THR A 33 -10.96 3.58 -5.12
CA THR A 33 -9.99 3.89 -6.16
C THR A 33 -9.41 5.29 -5.98
N ARG A 34 -9.62 5.88 -4.81
CA ARG A 34 -9.32 7.30 -4.60
C ARG A 34 -8.13 7.56 -3.73
N ALA A 35 -7.73 6.60 -2.92
CA ALA A 35 -6.57 6.82 -2.04
C ALA A 35 -5.94 5.50 -1.67
N VAL A 36 -4.66 5.56 -1.34
CA VAL A 36 -3.95 4.42 -0.79
C VAL A 36 -3.05 4.93 0.34
N HIS A 37 -3.12 4.23 1.45
CA HIS A 37 -2.25 4.46 2.59
C HIS A 37 -1.17 3.39 2.56
N ILE A 38 0.07 3.82 2.60
CA ILE A 38 1.23 2.93 2.47
C ILE A 38 2.06 3.05 3.73
N GLU A 39 2.30 1.92 4.37
CA GLU A 39 3.06 1.88 5.60
C GLU A 39 4.30 1.02 5.43
N ASN A 40 5.36 1.39 6.09
CA ASN A 40 6.59 0.61 6.16
C ASN A 40 7.30 0.52 4.80
N TYR A 41 7.38 1.64 4.11
CA TYR A 41 8.15 1.74 2.88
C TYR A 41 9.55 2.25 3.19
N ARG A 42 10.42 2.28 2.18
CA ARG A 42 11.81 2.71 2.34
C ARG A 42 12.06 4.12 1.82
N SER A 43 11.70 4.39 0.59
CA SER A 43 11.95 5.71 0.00
C SER A 43 11.03 5.94 -1.18
N ILE A 44 10.92 7.20 -1.57
CA ILE A 44 10.15 7.61 -2.74
C ILE A 44 11.14 7.75 -3.88
N LEU A 45 10.92 7.03 -4.98
CA LEU A 45 11.81 7.03 -6.12
C LEU A 45 11.36 7.99 -7.22
N VAL A 46 10.04 8.04 -7.47
CA VAL A 46 9.46 8.87 -8.51
C VAL A 46 8.16 9.45 -7.98
N TYR A 47 7.94 10.72 -8.23
CA TYR A 47 6.69 11.37 -7.88
C TYR A 47 6.29 12.31 -9.01
N THR A 48 5.25 11.89 -9.74
CA THR A 48 4.58 12.74 -10.72
C THR A 48 3.09 12.63 -10.47
N ASP A 49 2.29 13.41 -11.19
CA ASP A 49 0.85 13.31 -11.01
C ASP A 49 0.24 12.09 -11.71
N SER A 50 1.03 11.33 -12.43
CA SER A 50 0.55 10.11 -13.10
C SER A 50 1.25 8.84 -12.62
N GLU A 51 2.35 8.97 -11.91
CA GLU A 51 3.08 7.81 -11.43
C GLU A 51 3.85 8.15 -10.16
N ILE A 52 3.72 7.27 -9.17
CA ILE A 52 4.50 7.37 -7.94
C ILE A 52 5.13 6.00 -7.73
N ARG A 53 6.47 5.97 -7.64
CA ARG A 53 7.20 4.73 -7.43
C ARG A 53 7.90 4.79 -6.09
N ILE A 54 7.78 3.71 -5.35
CA ILE A 54 8.20 3.66 -3.96
C ILE A 54 9.04 2.42 -3.76
N GLN A 55 10.21 2.59 -3.17
CA GLN A 55 11.07 1.48 -2.83
C GLN A 55 10.54 0.83 -1.56
N CYS A 56 10.27 -0.45 -1.65
CA CYS A 56 9.92 -1.29 -0.52
C CYS A 56 11.08 -2.23 -0.20
N ARG A 57 10.91 -3.09 0.78
CA ARG A 57 12.01 -3.93 1.23
C ARG A 57 12.54 -4.85 0.14
N HIS A 58 11.65 -5.48 -0.61
CA HIS A 58 12.03 -6.48 -1.61
C HIS A 58 11.55 -6.18 -3.02
N TYR A 59 10.89 -5.05 -3.23
CA TYR A 59 10.34 -4.74 -4.53
C TYR A 59 10.10 -3.23 -4.62
N ILE A 60 9.75 -2.79 -5.82
CA ILE A 60 9.33 -1.43 -6.06
C ILE A 60 7.82 -1.46 -6.27
N LEU A 61 7.12 -0.61 -5.54
CA LEU A 61 5.70 -0.44 -5.69
C LEU A 61 5.45 0.73 -6.64
N SER A 62 4.70 0.48 -7.70
CA SER A 62 4.35 1.52 -8.66
C SER A 62 2.85 1.78 -8.59
N VAL A 63 2.49 3.02 -8.35
CA VAL A 63 1.10 3.46 -8.33
C VAL A 63 0.92 4.40 -9.51
N SER A 64 0.03 4.06 -10.42
CA SER A 64 -0.23 4.85 -11.62
C SER A 64 -1.68 5.30 -11.63
N GLY A 65 -1.92 6.46 -12.22
CA GLY A 65 -3.27 7.00 -12.31
C GLY A 65 -3.26 8.41 -12.81
N LYS A 66 -4.22 9.19 -12.34
CA LYS A 66 -4.38 10.57 -12.77
C LYS A 66 -4.53 11.47 -11.56
N LYS A 67 -3.90 12.64 -11.65
CA LYS A 67 -3.97 13.64 -10.58
C LYS A 67 -3.54 13.07 -9.25
N LEU A 68 -2.50 12.26 -9.28
CA LEU A 68 -1.96 11.67 -8.08
C LEU A 68 -1.26 12.73 -7.25
N LYS A 69 -1.43 12.61 -5.94
CA LYS A 69 -0.83 13.54 -5.02
C LYS A 69 -0.47 12.82 -3.73
N ILE A 70 0.74 13.06 -3.25
CA ILE A 70 1.11 12.61 -1.92
C ILE A 70 0.57 13.63 -0.94
N CYS A 71 -0.44 13.25 -0.18
CA CYS A 71 -1.10 14.15 0.75
C CYS A 71 -0.23 14.43 1.96
N TYR A 72 0.45 13.41 2.42
CA TYR A 72 1.43 13.52 3.50
C TYR A 72 2.35 12.31 3.46
N TYR A 73 3.50 12.45 4.04
CA TYR A 73 4.40 11.32 4.22
C TYR A 73 5.39 11.63 5.34
N ASP A 74 5.85 10.58 5.96
CA ASP A 74 6.99 10.64 6.86
C ASP A 74 7.84 9.39 6.58
N LYS A 75 8.76 9.06 7.47
CA LYS A 75 9.65 7.93 7.20
C LYS A 75 8.94 6.59 7.26
N ASP A 76 7.77 6.52 7.84
CA ASP A 76 7.07 5.25 8.06
C ASP A 76 5.82 5.08 7.22
N GLU A 77 5.14 6.17 6.87
CA GLU A 77 3.86 6.07 6.20
C GLU A 77 3.61 7.23 5.26
N MET A 78 2.76 7.02 4.29
CA MET A 78 2.31 8.05 3.38
C MET A 78 0.89 7.81 2.94
N LYS A 79 0.26 8.85 2.45
CA LYS A 79 -1.05 8.72 1.83
C LYS A 79 -1.00 9.36 0.46
N ILE A 80 -1.43 8.60 -0.55
CA ILE A 80 -1.56 9.06 -1.92
C ILE A 80 -3.04 9.17 -2.21
N SER A 81 -3.45 10.28 -2.81
CA SER A 81 -4.82 10.44 -3.28
C SER A 81 -4.80 10.75 -4.78
N GLY A 82 -5.97 10.64 -5.39
CA GLY A 82 -6.14 10.89 -6.81
C GLY A 82 -7.03 9.83 -7.41
N ARG A 83 -6.85 9.60 -8.71
CA ARG A 83 -7.56 8.53 -9.39
C ARG A 83 -6.59 7.39 -9.60
N LEU A 84 -6.69 6.38 -8.75
CA LEU A 84 -5.80 5.23 -8.82
C LEU A 84 -6.27 4.31 -9.94
N GLU A 85 -5.36 3.89 -10.79
CA GLU A 85 -5.69 3.02 -11.90
C GLU A 85 -4.96 1.70 -11.86
N VAL A 86 -3.66 1.73 -11.57
CA VAL A 86 -2.85 0.52 -11.54
C VAL A 86 -1.93 0.54 -10.34
N ILE A 87 -1.87 -0.59 -9.66
CA ILE A 87 -0.86 -0.81 -8.63
C ILE A 87 -0.06 -2.03 -9.08
N ARG A 88 1.25 -1.87 -9.14
CA ARG A 88 2.12 -2.89 -9.68
C ARG A 88 3.32 -3.08 -8.79
N PHE A 89 3.77 -4.33 -8.70
CA PHE A 89 5.00 -4.67 -7.98
C PHE A 89 6.07 -4.99 -9.02
N GLU A 90 7.22 -4.39 -8.87
CA GLU A 90 8.31 -4.55 -9.82
C GLU A 90 9.59 -5.03 -9.18
#